data_1fbf7fd4c5a925767de7f0a4361153b1
#
_entry.id   1fbf7fd4c5a925767de7f0a4361153b1
#
_cell.length_a   1.000
_cell.length_b   1.000
_cell.length_c   1.000
_cell.angle_alpha   90.00
_cell.angle_beta   90.00
_cell.angle_gamma   90.00
#
_symmetry.space_group_name_H-M   'P 1'
#
loop_
_entity.id
_entity.type
_entity.pdbx_description
1 polymer ?
#
loop_
_entity_poly.entity_id
_entity_poly.type
_entity_poly.pdbx_seq_one_letter_code
_entity_poly.pdbx_strand_id
1 'polypeptide(L)'
;GTGTPEPDMAFEDDGDIYFSEALQETFEERTWQFDHPPRVLIYHTHAREAFREEEAERTPDGAAKETAAPAPATAAGTRSTDGTKNVVYIGRLLDIALTGLGFEVTHDTADVEDPSLSTAYERSRQVMERYGDIDIYIDLHRNAASAERAKNDVVLLDGRRAARMFFVVGTGLSEGNAGGETANWRENYALALSLTKRLRQVDGSLCKDIRVKQKVYNQDMGLSLLAEIGHNANLLADAANTVPYFAAALKAVCVFDG
;
A
#
# COMPACT_ATOMS: atom_id res chain seq x y z
N GLY A 1 36.36 23.58 8.49
CA GLY A 1 35.48 22.65 9.17
C GLY A 1 35.29 21.44 8.28
N THR A 2 35.94 20.32 8.62
CA THR A 2 35.68 19.01 7.99
C THR A 2 34.51 18.40 8.77
N GLY A 3 33.27 18.78 8.37
CA GLY A 3 32.10 18.04 8.82
C GLY A 3 32.21 16.61 8.27
N THR A 4 32.11 15.61 9.14
CA THR A 4 31.84 14.23 8.75
C THR A 4 30.59 14.29 7.88
N PRO A 5 30.59 13.72 6.64
CA PRO A 5 29.37 13.67 5.86
C PRO A 5 28.30 12.95 6.69
N GLU A 6 27.11 13.53 6.75
CA GLU A 6 25.97 12.81 7.36
C GLU A 6 25.84 11.45 6.69
N PRO A 7 25.53 10.39 7.47
CA PRO A 7 25.33 9.07 6.88
C PRO A 7 24.17 9.14 5.88
N ASP A 8 24.32 8.51 4.71
CA ASP A 8 23.29 8.47 3.68
C ASP A 8 21.99 7.84 4.16
N MET A 9 22.06 7.04 5.23
CA MET A 9 20.92 6.39 5.87
C MET A 9 21.03 6.44 7.38
N ALA A 10 19.92 6.76 8.03
CA ALA A 10 19.76 6.60 9.49
C ALA A 10 18.80 5.43 9.75
N PHE A 11 19.15 4.59 10.74
CA PHE A 11 18.38 3.40 11.14
C PHE A 11 17.74 3.65 12.50
N GLU A 12 16.44 3.37 12.61
CA GLU A 12 15.68 3.49 13.85
C GLU A 12 15.34 2.12 14.44
N ASP A 13 15.17 2.06 15.75
CA ASP A 13 14.89 0.81 16.49
C ASP A 13 13.57 0.13 16.06
N ASP A 14 12.59 0.89 15.54
CA ASP A 14 11.32 0.36 15.04
C ASP A 14 11.41 -0.21 13.61
N GLY A 15 12.62 -0.23 13.05
CA GLY A 15 12.93 -0.76 11.73
C GLY A 15 12.71 0.23 10.59
N ASP A 16 12.46 1.51 10.85
CA ASP A 16 12.45 2.56 9.84
C ASP A 16 13.88 2.91 9.40
N ILE A 17 14.00 3.31 8.14
CA ILE A 17 15.22 3.85 7.54
C ILE A 17 14.89 5.22 6.95
N TYR A 18 15.67 6.22 7.34
CA TYR A 18 15.57 7.57 6.80
C TYR A 18 16.75 7.82 5.87
N PHE A 19 16.47 8.23 4.64
CA PHE A 19 17.48 8.59 3.66
C PHE A 19 17.90 10.04 3.84
N SER A 20 19.20 10.33 3.70
CA SER A 20 19.70 11.68 3.56
C SER A 20 19.07 12.34 2.31
N GLU A 21 19.00 13.66 2.30
CA GLU A 21 18.54 14.41 1.12
C GLU A 21 19.35 14.05 -0.12
N ALA A 22 20.68 13.96 0.02
CA ALA A 22 21.60 13.58 -1.05
C ALA A 22 21.28 12.19 -1.63
N LEU A 23 20.93 11.19 -0.78
CA LEU A 23 20.53 9.87 -1.26
C LEU A 23 19.16 9.93 -1.95
N GLN A 24 18.20 10.68 -1.38
CA GLN A 24 16.88 10.83 -2.01
C GLN A 24 16.97 11.44 -3.41
N GLU A 25 17.86 12.42 -3.63
CA GLU A 25 18.07 13.05 -4.93
C GLU A 25 18.66 12.11 -5.99
N THR A 26 19.23 10.97 -5.60
CA THR A 26 19.71 9.94 -6.54
C THR A 26 18.59 9.15 -7.19
N PHE A 27 17.38 9.20 -6.63
CA PHE A 27 16.22 8.49 -7.17
C PHE A 27 15.40 9.42 -8.07
N GLU A 28 15.14 8.96 -9.28
CA GLU A 28 14.38 9.69 -10.28
C GLU A 28 13.04 9.02 -10.56
N GLU A 29 12.05 9.83 -10.91
CA GLU A 29 10.79 9.34 -11.48
C GLU A 29 11.08 8.73 -12.84
N ARG A 30 10.54 7.54 -13.11
CA ARG A 30 10.71 6.86 -14.39
C ARG A 30 9.50 6.01 -14.76
N THR A 31 9.54 5.46 -15.96
CA THR A 31 8.56 4.52 -16.48
C THR A 31 9.23 3.19 -16.78
N TRP A 32 8.44 2.13 -16.74
CA TRP A 32 8.84 0.76 -17.09
C TRP A 32 8.21 0.41 -18.42
N GLN A 33 9.04 -0.11 -19.34
CA GLN A 33 8.60 -0.54 -20.66
C GLN A 33 8.35 -2.03 -20.64
N PHE A 34 7.21 -2.46 -21.17
CA PHE A 34 6.87 -3.87 -21.33
C PHE A 34 6.50 -4.13 -22.78
N ASP A 35 6.91 -5.26 -23.31
CA ASP A 35 6.60 -5.74 -24.67
C ASP A 35 5.29 -6.57 -24.72
N HIS A 36 4.63 -6.70 -23.58
CA HIS A 36 3.34 -7.34 -23.38
C HIS A 36 2.54 -6.61 -22.30
N PRO A 37 1.23 -6.85 -22.17
CA PRO A 37 0.47 -6.41 -21.01
C PRO A 37 1.12 -6.90 -19.71
N PRO A 38 1.49 -6.00 -18.76
CA PRO A 38 2.17 -6.41 -17.54
C PRO A 38 1.30 -7.36 -16.71
N ARG A 39 1.90 -8.45 -16.25
CA ARG A 39 1.26 -9.44 -15.39
C ARG A 39 1.41 -9.01 -13.94
N VAL A 40 0.29 -8.71 -13.30
CA VAL A 40 0.22 -8.20 -11.94
C VAL A 40 -0.35 -9.26 -11.02
N LEU A 41 0.36 -9.58 -9.95
CA LEU A 41 -0.18 -10.37 -8.84
C LEU A 41 -0.57 -9.43 -7.70
N ILE A 42 -1.85 -9.37 -7.38
CA ILE A 42 -2.37 -8.75 -6.15
C ILE A 42 -2.54 -9.86 -5.12
N TYR A 43 -1.98 -9.67 -3.94
CA TYR A 43 -2.12 -10.60 -2.83
C TYR A 43 -2.18 -9.84 -1.48
N HIS A 44 -2.42 -10.55 -0.39
CA HIS A 44 -2.62 -9.96 0.93
C HIS A 44 -1.91 -10.78 1.99
N THR A 45 -0.77 -10.29 2.49
CA THR A 45 -0.13 -10.90 3.67
C THR A 45 -1.02 -10.79 4.90
N HIS A 46 -1.83 -9.74 4.98
CA HIS A 46 -2.81 -9.51 6.04
C HIS A 46 -4.23 -9.34 5.50
N ALA A 47 -4.78 -10.43 4.93
CA ALA A 47 -6.10 -10.47 4.28
C ALA A 47 -7.27 -10.04 5.18
N ARG A 48 -7.13 -10.19 6.50
CA ARG A 48 -8.19 -9.83 7.47
C ARG A 48 -8.18 -8.36 7.88
N GLU A 49 -7.31 -7.53 7.36
CA GLU A 49 -7.31 -6.09 7.63
C GLU A 49 -8.58 -5.45 7.11
N ALA A 50 -9.44 -5.00 8.01
CA ALA A 50 -10.76 -4.47 7.72
C ALA A 50 -10.83 -2.96 7.94
N PHE A 51 -11.84 -2.35 7.35
CA PHE A 51 -12.18 -0.95 7.47
C PHE A 51 -13.40 -0.78 8.37
N ARG A 52 -13.66 0.45 8.78
CA ARG A 52 -14.87 0.77 9.51
C ARG A 52 -16.08 0.67 8.57
N GLU A 53 -17.16 0.05 9.05
CA GLU A 53 -18.45 0.06 8.37
C GLU A 53 -19.13 1.42 8.60
N GLU A 54 -19.94 1.88 7.62
CA GLU A 54 -20.88 2.95 7.88
C GLU A 54 -21.90 2.45 8.91
N GLU A 55 -21.97 3.12 10.05
CA GLU A 55 -23.10 2.89 10.95
C GLU A 55 -24.36 3.25 10.18
N ALA A 56 -25.22 2.29 9.97
CA ALA A 56 -26.55 2.50 9.41
C ALA A 56 -27.42 3.26 10.44
N GLU A 57 -27.17 4.55 10.64
CA GLU A 57 -28.09 5.42 11.35
C GLU A 57 -29.28 5.74 10.46
N ARG A 58 -30.22 4.83 10.41
CA ARG A 58 -31.62 5.16 10.12
C ARG A 58 -32.40 5.20 11.42
N THR A 59 -32.55 6.40 11.97
CA THR A 59 -33.68 6.60 12.86
C THR A 59 -34.98 6.52 12.06
N PRO A 60 -36.07 5.95 12.61
CA PRO A 60 -37.35 5.81 11.90
C PRO A 60 -37.92 7.14 11.36
N ASP A 61 -37.44 8.27 11.80
CA ASP A 61 -37.99 9.61 11.50
C ASP A 61 -37.16 10.43 10.48
N GLY A 62 -36.16 9.86 9.82
CA GLY A 62 -35.48 10.55 8.71
C GLY A 62 -34.65 11.79 9.07
N ALA A 63 -34.48 12.13 10.35
CA ALA A 63 -33.65 13.22 10.80
C ALA A 63 -32.18 12.76 10.90
N ALA A 64 -31.28 13.40 10.16
CA ALA A 64 -29.85 13.22 10.33
C ALA A 64 -29.44 13.69 11.72
N LYS A 65 -29.09 12.76 12.59
CA LYS A 65 -28.49 13.09 13.89
C LYS A 65 -27.07 13.50 13.65
N GLU A 66 -26.71 14.69 14.07
CA GLU A 66 -25.33 15.17 14.13
C GLU A 66 -24.50 14.13 14.91
N THR A 67 -23.57 13.48 14.22
CA THR A 67 -22.92 12.28 14.69
C THR A 67 -22.09 12.55 15.93
N ALA A 68 -22.40 11.84 17.01
CA ALA A 68 -21.47 11.66 18.13
C ALA A 68 -20.11 11.19 17.58
N ALA A 69 -19.02 11.67 18.16
CA ALA A 69 -17.68 11.25 17.79
C ALA A 69 -17.63 9.70 17.75
N PRO A 70 -17.10 9.09 16.67
CA PRO A 70 -17.11 7.64 16.55
C PRO A 70 -16.41 7.01 17.75
N ALA A 71 -17.00 5.92 18.26
CA ALA A 71 -16.37 5.15 19.31
C ALA A 71 -14.95 4.73 18.86
N PRO A 72 -13.95 4.74 19.75
CA PRO A 72 -12.61 4.33 19.38
C PRO A 72 -12.66 2.91 18.79
N ALA A 73 -12.15 2.75 17.56
CA ALA A 73 -12.04 1.45 16.93
C ALA A 73 -11.20 0.55 17.82
N THR A 74 -11.83 -0.45 18.46
CA THR A 74 -11.07 -1.47 19.19
C THR A 74 -10.33 -2.32 18.17
N ALA A 75 -9.13 -2.79 18.50
CA ALA A 75 -8.33 -3.62 17.60
C ALA A 75 -9.11 -4.84 17.04
N ALA A 76 -10.08 -5.35 17.78
CA ALA A 76 -10.96 -6.45 17.36
C ALA A 76 -11.95 -6.07 16.24
N GLY A 77 -12.41 -4.80 16.18
CA GLY A 77 -13.35 -4.33 15.13
C GLY A 77 -12.67 -3.97 13.80
N THR A 78 -11.35 -4.08 13.73
CA THR A 78 -10.57 -3.73 12.54
C THR A 78 -10.07 -4.93 11.74
N ARG A 79 -10.57 -6.12 12.04
CA ARG A 79 -10.22 -7.38 11.36
C ARG A 79 -11.47 -8.16 11.02
N SER A 80 -11.53 -8.71 9.81
CA SER A 80 -12.67 -9.49 9.33
C SER A 80 -12.22 -10.60 8.38
N THR A 81 -12.79 -11.78 8.51
CA THR A 81 -12.67 -12.86 7.52
C THR A 81 -13.63 -12.67 6.33
N ASP A 82 -14.55 -11.70 6.42
CA ASP A 82 -15.47 -11.37 5.34
C ASP A 82 -14.72 -10.54 4.28
N GLY A 83 -14.39 -11.17 3.17
CA GLY A 83 -13.68 -10.56 2.04
C GLY A 83 -14.44 -9.41 1.35
N THR A 84 -15.63 -9.05 1.80
CA THR A 84 -16.36 -7.87 1.33
C THR A 84 -16.16 -6.64 2.23
N LYS A 85 -15.44 -6.77 3.35
CA LYS A 85 -15.27 -5.74 4.38
C LYS A 85 -13.81 -5.38 4.68
N ASN A 86 -12.90 -6.03 4.02
CA ASN A 86 -11.46 -5.96 4.28
C ASN A 86 -10.66 -5.62 3.01
N VAL A 87 -9.34 -5.67 3.10
CA VAL A 87 -8.43 -5.36 1.99
C VAL A 87 -8.64 -6.23 0.75
N VAL A 88 -9.19 -7.43 0.89
CA VAL A 88 -9.51 -8.32 -0.24
C VAL A 88 -10.57 -7.67 -1.15
N TYR A 89 -11.55 -6.95 -0.58
CA TYR A 89 -12.50 -6.17 -1.38
C TYR A 89 -11.80 -5.07 -2.18
N ILE A 90 -10.88 -4.36 -1.56
CA ILE A 90 -10.09 -3.30 -2.22
C ILE A 90 -9.22 -3.91 -3.33
N GLY A 91 -8.61 -5.09 -3.08
CA GLY A 91 -7.87 -5.85 -4.08
C GLY A 91 -8.72 -6.24 -5.30
N ARG A 92 -9.96 -6.65 -5.07
CA ARG A 92 -10.92 -6.94 -6.16
C ARG A 92 -11.23 -5.71 -7.01
N LEU A 93 -11.41 -4.54 -6.37
CA LEU A 93 -11.62 -3.30 -7.12
C LEU A 93 -10.39 -2.88 -7.92
N LEU A 94 -9.20 -3.10 -7.37
CA LEU A 94 -7.93 -2.82 -8.04
C LEU A 94 -7.73 -3.76 -9.24
N ASP A 95 -8.03 -5.05 -9.10
CA ASP A 95 -8.04 -6.02 -10.19
C ASP A 95 -8.93 -5.55 -11.34
N ILE A 96 -10.20 -5.23 -11.07
CA ILE A 96 -11.14 -4.71 -12.07
C ILE A 96 -10.60 -3.46 -12.76
N ALA A 97 -10.04 -2.52 -11.99
CA ALA A 97 -9.52 -1.27 -12.53
C ALA A 97 -8.29 -1.49 -13.41
N LEU A 98 -7.33 -2.31 -12.99
CA LEU A 98 -6.11 -2.61 -13.74
C LEU A 98 -6.42 -3.44 -15.00
N THR A 99 -7.29 -4.45 -14.89
CA THR A 99 -7.76 -5.22 -16.06
C THR A 99 -8.42 -4.31 -17.09
N GLY A 100 -9.25 -3.34 -16.63
CA GLY A 100 -9.85 -2.34 -17.50
C GLY A 100 -8.85 -1.38 -18.18
N LEU A 101 -7.63 -1.28 -17.64
CA LEU A 101 -6.51 -0.50 -18.18
C LEU A 101 -5.53 -1.33 -19.02
N GLY A 102 -5.86 -2.61 -19.27
CA GLY A 102 -5.12 -3.50 -20.15
C GLY A 102 -4.02 -4.34 -19.47
N PHE A 103 -3.96 -4.39 -18.13
CA PHE A 103 -3.05 -5.29 -17.41
C PHE A 103 -3.61 -6.73 -17.39
N GLU A 104 -2.73 -7.72 -17.33
CA GLU A 104 -3.07 -9.10 -16.99
C GLU A 104 -3.00 -9.27 -15.47
N VAL A 105 -4.15 -9.35 -14.80
CA VAL A 105 -4.20 -9.35 -13.33
C VAL A 105 -4.59 -10.73 -12.80
N THR A 106 -3.83 -11.17 -11.80
CA THR A 106 -4.20 -12.28 -10.93
C THR A 106 -4.40 -11.72 -9.52
N HIS A 107 -5.58 -11.94 -8.93
CA HIS A 107 -5.87 -11.57 -7.55
C HIS A 107 -5.98 -12.82 -6.69
N ASP A 108 -4.96 -13.10 -5.88
CA ASP A 108 -4.98 -14.17 -4.88
C ASP A 108 -5.64 -13.67 -3.59
N THR A 109 -6.70 -14.34 -3.17
CA THR A 109 -7.50 -13.98 -2.01
C THR A 109 -7.28 -14.90 -0.82
N ALA A 110 -6.21 -15.71 -0.83
CA ALA A 110 -5.91 -16.63 0.24
C ALA A 110 -5.72 -15.90 1.58
N ASP A 111 -6.39 -16.38 2.60
CA ASP A 111 -6.16 -15.95 3.98
C ASP A 111 -4.97 -16.73 4.55
N VAL A 112 -3.84 -16.07 4.60
CA VAL A 112 -2.57 -16.65 5.08
C VAL A 112 -2.23 -16.28 6.51
N GLU A 113 -3.16 -15.69 7.26
CA GLU A 113 -2.91 -15.26 8.64
C GLU A 113 -2.96 -16.40 9.67
N ASP A 114 -3.68 -17.47 9.40
CA ASP A 114 -3.66 -18.64 10.27
C ASP A 114 -2.41 -19.50 10.04
N PRO A 115 -1.82 -20.11 11.06
CA PRO A 115 -2.22 -20.05 12.48
C PRO A 115 -1.64 -18.85 13.23
N SER A 116 -0.79 -17.99 12.59
CA SER A 116 -0.14 -16.89 13.26
C SER A 116 0.22 -15.74 12.32
N LEU A 117 -0.03 -14.52 12.78
CA LEU A 117 0.41 -13.31 12.08
C LEU A 117 1.94 -13.22 11.91
N SER A 118 2.70 -13.73 12.87
CA SER A 118 4.17 -13.67 12.84
C SER A 118 4.78 -14.45 11.68
N THR A 119 4.08 -15.45 11.15
CA THR A 119 4.51 -16.28 10.01
C THR A 119 3.68 -16.04 8.73
N ALA A 120 2.85 -14.99 8.71
CA ALA A 120 2.03 -14.68 7.54
C ALA A 120 2.88 -14.38 6.30
N TYR A 121 4.01 -13.68 6.45
CA TYR A 121 4.93 -13.39 5.35
C TYR A 121 5.56 -14.64 4.74
N GLU A 122 5.85 -15.68 5.53
CA GLU A 122 6.34 -16.96 5.02
C GLU A 122 5.28 -17.65 4.16
N ARG A 123 4.02 -17.60 4.60
CA ARG A 123 2.92 -18.21 3.85
C ARG A 123 2.51 -17.39 2.62
N SER A 124 2.54 -16.06 2.70
CA SER A 124 2.28 -15.24 1.51
C SER A 124 3.37 -15.44 0.45
N ARG A 125 4.62 -15.65 0.85
CA ARG A 125 5.70 -16.03 -0.09
C ARG A 125 5.38 -17.35 -0.80
N GLN A 126 4.90 -18.36 -0.08
CA GLN A 126 4.47 -19.63 -0.69
C GLN A 126 3.30 -19.45 -1.67
N VAL A 127 2.43 -18.46 -1.43
CA VAL A 127 1.39 -18.08 -2.40
C VAL A 127 2.03 -17.49 -3.64
N MET A 128 2.90 -16.50 -3.48
CA MET A 128 3.58 -15.84 -4.61
C MET A 128 4.35 -16.85 -5.49
N GLU A 129 5.02 -17.83 -4.90
CA GLU A 129 5.79 -18.87 -5.59
C GLU A 129 4.94 -19.83 -6.44
N ARG A 130 3.60 -19.83 -6.29
CA ARG A 130 2.69 -20.60 -7.16
C ARG A 130 2.50 -19.98 -8.52
N TYR A 131 2.77 -18.68 -8.64
CA TYR A 131 2.60 -17.92 -9.85
C TYR A 131 3.95 -17.66 -10.52
N GLY A 132 4.07 -18.11 -11.76
CA GLY A 132 5.25 -17.84 -12.61
C GLY A 132 5.04 -16.57 -13.43
N ASP A 133 6.16 -16.02 -13.90
CA ASP A 133 6.14 -14.94 -14.89
C ASP A 133 5.32 -13.68 -14.46
N ILE A 134 5.41 -13.29 -13.21
CA ILE A 134 4.79 -12.04 -12.69
C ILE A 134 5.77 -10.89 -12.88
N ASP A 135 5.30 -9.80 -13.47
CA ASP A 135 6.09 -8.60 -13.70
C ASP A 135 6.03 -7.65 -12.51
N ILE A 136 4.86 -7.55 -11.84
CA ILE A 136 4.64 -6.65 -10.70
C ILE A 136 3.88 -7.39 -9.60
N TYR A 137 4.42 -7.35 -8.39
CA TYR A 137 3.80 -7.90 -7.18
C TYR A 137 3.22 -6.75 -6.34
N ILE A 138 1.97 -6.88 -5.91
CA ILE A 138 1.30 -5.89 -5.05
C ILE A 138 0.77 -6.58 -3.80
N ASP A 139 1.45 -6.39 -2.67
CA ASP A 139 0.93 -6.74 -1.34
C ASP A 139 0.03 -5.61 -0.86
N LEU A 140 -1.26 -5.83 -0.89
CA LEU A 140 -2.24 -4.78 -0.60
C LEU A 140 -2.71 -4.86 0.84
N HIS A 141 -2.48 -3.78 1.57
CA HIS A 141 -2.74 -3.59 2.99
C HIS A 141 -3.58 -2.35 3.27
N ARG A 142 -3.94 -2.17 4.52
CA ARG A 142 -4.33 -0.90 5.11
C ARG A 142 -3.50 -0.64 6.36
N ASN A 143 -3.16 0.62 6.61
CA ASN A 143 -2.37 1.01 7.78
C ASN A 143 -3.17 0.82 9.09
N ALA A 144 -2.46 0.71 10.21
CA ALA A 144 -3.01 0.83 11.55
C ALA A 144 -2.76 2.25 12.06
N ALA A 145 -3.81 2.98 12.40
CA ALA A 145 -3.71 4.33 12.95
C ALA A 145 -4.54 4.47 14.22
N SER A 146 -4.09 5.35 15.13
CA SER A 146 -4.90 5.73 16.27
C SER A 146 -6.13 6.52 15.82
N ALA A 147 -7.23 6.46 16.58
CA ALA A 147 -8.47 7.17 16.28
C ALA A 147 -8.27 8.68 16.11
N GLU A 148 -7.25 9.25 16.73
CA GLU A 148 -6.93 10.68 16.63
C GLU A 148 -6.35 11.06 15.26
N ARG A 149 -5.52 10.22 14.67
CA ARG A 149 -4.96 10.40 13.31
C ARG A 149 -5.99 10.10 12.21
N ALA A 150 -7.03 9.34 12.55
CA ALA A 150 -8.07 8.91 11.62
C ALA A 150 -8.87 10.05 10.99
N LYS A 151 -9.10 11.13 11.73
CA LYS A 151 -9.99 12.23 11.30
C LYS A 151 -9.48 13.00 10.09
N ASN A 152 -8.17 12.99 9.81
CA ASN A 152 -7.51 13.80 8.79
C ASN A 152 -6.91 12.95 7.64
N ASP A 153 -7.24 11.67 7.54
CA ASP A 153 -6.61 10.75 6.59
C ASP A 153 -7.47 10.48 5.35
N VAL A 154 -8.19 11.51 4.92
CA VAL A 154 -8.93 11.54 3.66
C VAL A 154 -8.65 12.84 2.90
N VAL A 155 -8.80 12.78 1.58
CA VAL A 155 -8.87 13.91 0.68
C VAL A 155 -10.23 13.92 -0.01
N LEU A 156 -10.61 15.05 -0.59
CA LEU A 156 -11.83 15.16 -1.40
C LEU A 156 -11.44 15.20 -2.87
N LEU A 157 -11.79 14.14 -3.60
CA LEU A 157 -11.55 14.01 -5.04
C LEU A 157 -12.92 13.97 -5.73
N ASP A 158 -13.16 14.91 -6.62
CA ASP A 158 -14.44 15.05 -7.34
C ASP A 158 -15.67 15.04 -6.40
N GLY A 159 -15.54 15.65 -5.22
CA GLY A 159 -16.58 15.73 -4.20
C GLY A 159 -16.78 14.44 -3.38
N ARG A 160 -15.97 13.42 -3.60
CA ARG A 160 -15.99 12.15 -2.84
C ARG A 160 -14.80 12.06 -1.89
N ARG A 161 -15.02 11.50 -0.73
CA ARG A 161 -13.95 11.18 0.21
C ARG A 161 -13.12 10.02 -0.34
N ALA A 162 -11.81 10.20 -0.41
CA ALA A 162 -10.85 9.16 -0.74
C ALA A 162 -9.83 9.02 0.39
N ALA A 163 -9.54 7.79 0.81
CA ALA A 163 -8.52 7.53 1.82
C ALA A 163 -7.14 7.87 1.28
N ARG A 164 -6.29 8.47 2.12
CA ARG A 164 -4.88 8.67 1.79
C ARG A 164 -4.15 7.34 1.79
N MET A 165 -3.14 7.21 0.97
CA MET A 165 -2.33 6.01 0.86
C MET A 165 -0.84 6.29 0.97
N PHE A 166 -0.02 5.25 1.07
CA PHE A 166 1.43 5.32 0.96
C PHE A 166 2.00 3.94 0.59
N PHE A 167 3.29 3.92 0.28
CA PHE A 167 4.03 2.71 -0.02
C PHE A 167 5.05 2.41 1.07
N VAL A 168 5.29 1.12 1.30
CA VAL A 168 6.36 0.62 2.15
C VAL A 168 7.38 -0.10 1.28
N VAL A 169 8.65 0.27 1.42
CA VAL A 169 9.76 -0.38 0.72
C VAL A 169 10.63 -1.12 1.72
N GLY A 170 10.69 -2.43 1.55
CA GLY A 170 11.54 -3.31 2.33
C GLY A 170 12.91 -3.47 1.68
N THR A 171 13.97 -3.20 2.44
CA THR A 171 15.34 -3.16 1.90
C THR A 171 16.19 -4.38 2.26
N GLY A 172 15.94 -5.03 3.39
CA GLY A 172 16.87 -6.01 3.97
C GLY A 172 18.12 -5.39 4.60
N LEU A 173 18.28 -4.06 4.52
CA LEU A 173 19.40 -3.35 5.13
C LEU A 173 19.25 -3.36 6.65
N SER A 174 20.37 -3.37 7.36
CA SER A 174 20.43 -3.15 8.80
C SER A 174 21.69 -2.39 9.17
N GLU A 175 21.68 -1.73 10.33
CA GLU A 175 22.86 -1.05 10.85
C GLU A 175 24.04 -2.03 10.93
N GLY A 176 25.18 -1.66 10.34
CA GLY A 176 26.38 -2.50 10.32
C GLY A 176 26.36 -3.65 9.29
N ASN A 177 25.29 -3.85 8.53
CA ASN A 177 25.20 -4.88 7.51
C ASN A 177 24.71 -4.32 6.15
N ALA A 178 25.54 -3.51 5.50
CA ALA A 178 25.25 -2.97 4.17
C ALA A 178 25.23 -4.05 3.05
N GLY A 179 25.67 -5.27 3.33
CA GLY A 179 25.65 -6.39 2.37
C GLY A 179 24.41 -7.28 2.45
N GLY A 180 23.45 -6.96 3.35
CA GLY A 180 22.20 -7.71 3.51
C GLY A 180 21.04 -7.17 2.68
N GLU A 181 21.28 -6.18 1.82
CA GLU A 181 20.23 -5.58 1.00
C GLU A 181 19.65 -6.58 -0.01
N THR A 182 18.36 -6.48 -0.25
CA THR A 182 17.72 -7.19 -1.36
C THR A 182 18.07 -6.52 -2.67
N ALA A 183 18.31 -7.34 -3.71
CA ALA A 183 18.75 -6.83 -5.02
C ALA A 183 17.78 -5.82 -5.64
N ASN A 184 16.50 -5.88 -5.30
CA ASN A 184 15.43 -5.14 -5.97
C ASN A 184 14.96 -3.88 -5.21
N TRP A 185 15.43 -3.59 -4.02
CA TRP A 185 14.84 -2.53 -3.20
C TRP A 185 14.92 -1.14 -3.85
N ARG A 186 15.99 -0.86 -4.60
CA ARG A 186 16.15 0.42 -5.33
C ARG A 186 15.14 0.56 -6.45
N GLU A 187 14.85 -0.52 -7.17
CA GLU A 187 13.82 -0.58 -8.21
C GLU A 187 12.42 -0.40 -7.60
N ASN A 188 12.15 -1.07 -6.48
CA ASN A 188 10.90 -0.96 -5.76
C ASN A 188 10.70 0.47 -5.22
N TYR A 189 11.77 1.10 -4.71
CA TYR A 189 11.72 2.48 -4.28
C TYR A 189 11.46 3.45 -5.44
N ALA A 190 12.11 3.26 -6.59
CA ALA A 190 11.88 4.08 -7.77
C ALA A 190 10.44 3.95 -8.28
N LEU A 191 9.86 2.74 -8.24
CA LEU A 191 8.44 2.53 -8.57
C LEU A 191 7.53 3.25 -7.59
N ALA A 192 7.74 3.06 -6.29
CA ALA A 192 6.97 3.73 -5.24
C ALA A 192 7.07 5.26 -5.37
N LEU A 193 8.26 5.80 -5.67
CA LEU A 193 8.48 7.23 -5.89
C LEU A 193 7.70 7.75 -7.11
N SER A 194 7.77 7.04 -8.23
CA SER A 194 7.07 7.41 -9.45
C SER A 194 5.56 7.43 -9.24
N LEU A 195 5.02 6.41 -8.57
CA LEU A 195 3.60 6.34 -8.19
C LEU A 195 3.20 7.45 -7.21
N THR A 196 4.03 7.71 -6.19
CA THR A 196 3.78 8.78 -5.22
C THR A 196 3.67 10.13 -5.91
N LYS A 197 4.57 10.43 -6.84
CA LYS A 197 4.53 11.66 -7.61
C LYS A 197 3.28 11.76 -8.50
N ARG A 198 2.87 10.67 -9.18
CA ARG A 198 1.64 10.64 -9.99
C ARG A 198 0.39 10.85 -9.14
N LEU A 199 0.28 10.19 -8.01
CA LEU A 199 -0.83 10.37 -7.08
C LEU A 199 -0.89 11.80 -6.51
N ARG A 200 0.26 12.40 -6.21
CA ARG A 200 0.35 13.79 -5.74
C ARG A 200 0.03 14.82 -6.82
N GLN A 201 0.11 14.48 -8.09
CA GLN A 201 -0.41 15.33 -9.17
C GLN A 201 -1.94 15.40 -9.19
N VAL A 202 -2.64 14.39 -8.70
CA VAL A 202 -4.10 14.39 -8.52
C VAL A 202 -4.49 15.28 -7.34
N ASP A 203 -3.88 15.03 -6.20
CA ASP A 203 -3.99 15.84 -4.98
C ASP A 203 -2.69 15.70 -4.17
N GLY A 204 -2.08 16.81 -3.81
CA GLY A 204 -0.77 16.84 -3.13
C GLY A 204 -0.73 16.06 -1.80
N SER A 205 -1.89 15.73 -1.24
CA SER A 205 -2.03 15.01 0.02
C SER A 205 -2.49 13.56 -0.15
N LEU A 206 -2.89 13.13 -1.35
CA LEU A 206 -3.45 11.79 -1.59
C LEU A 206 -2.45 10.69 -1.22
N CYS A 207 -1.18 10.85 -1.58
CA CYS A 207 -0.12 9.92 -1.24
C CYS A 207 0.85 10.55 -0.23
N LYS A 208 1.03 9.86 0.90
CA LYS A 208 2.01 10.23 1.93
C LYS A 208 3.44 9.87 1.48
N ASP A 209 4.43 10.22 2.32
CA ASP A 209 5.82 9.83 2.08
C ASP A 209 5.99 8.32 2.14
N ILE A 210 6.91 7.83 1.31
CA ILE A 210 7.30 6.42 1.28
C ILE A 210 7.95 6.07 2.62
N ARG A 211 7.55 4.95 3.20
CA ARG A 211 8.24 4.38 4.36
C ARG A 211 9.24 3.35 3.90
N VAL A 212 10.49 3.55 4.29
CA VAL A 212 11.57 2.61 4.00
C VAL A 212 11.85 1.80 5.27
N LYS A 213 11.90 0.49 5.14
CA LYS A 213 12.02 -0.44 6.26
C LYS A 213 13.20 -1.39 6.08
N GLN A 214 13.80 -1.79 7.22
CA GLN A 214 14.86 -2.79 7.26
C GLN A 214 14.38 -4.19 6.83
N LYS A 215 13.12 -4.54 7.13
CA LYS A 215 12.53 -5.83 6.78
C LYS A 215 12.25 -5.92 5.27
N VAL A 216 12.38 -7.12 4.70
CA VAL A 216 12.24 -7.38 3.25
C VAL A 216 10.78 -7.34 2.74
N TYR A 217 9.81 -7.79 3.53
CA TYR A 217 8.39 -7.88 3.16
C TYR A 217 8.11 -8.62 1.84
N ASN A 218 8.86 -9.71 1.55
CA ASN A 218 8.79 -10.47 0.30
C ASN A 218 9.05 -9.64 -0.99
N GLN A 219 9.65 -8.46 -0.88
CA GLN A 219 9.91 -7.57 -2.02
C GLN A 219 11.21 -7.92 -2.78
N ASP A 220 11.72 -9.13 -2.61
CA ASP A 220 12.90 -9.67 -3.27
C ASP A 220 12.58 -10.57 -4.49
N MET A 221 11.30 -10.80 -4.80
CA MET A 221 10.88 -11.67 -5.89
C MET A 221 10.79 -10.99 -7.26
N GLY A 222 10.85 -9.69 -7.32
CA GLY A 222 10.74 -8.90 -8.55
C GLY A 222 10.35 -7.46 -8.26
N LEU A 223 9.77 -6.77 -9.24
CA LEU A 223 9.25 -5.43 -9.04
C LEU A 223 8.03 -5.48 -8.12
N SER A 224 8.16 -4.92 -6.93
CA SER A 224 7.22 -5.17 -5.83
C SER A 224 6.79 -3.89 -5.13
N LEU A 225 5.52 -3.86 -4.74
CA LEU A 225 4.91 -2.81 -3.93
C LEU A 225 4.25 -3.44 -2.69
N LEU A 226 4.43 -2.82 -1.53
CA LEU A 226 3.51 -2.94 -0.42
C LEU A 226 2.73 -1.63 -0.35
N ALA A 227 1.43 -1.70 -0.64
CA ALA A 227 0.57 -0.52 -0.74
C ALA A 227 -0.41 -0.48 0.44
N GLU A 228 -0.32 0.58 1.22
CA GLU A 228 -1.19 0.87 2.35
C GLU A 228 -2.29 1.85 1.91
N ILE A 229 -3.53 1.36 1.69
CA ILE A 229 -4.66 2.19 1.29
C ILE A 229 -5.56 2.47 2.49
N GLY A 230 -5.49 3.70 3.00
CA GLY A 230 -6.23 4.09 4.19
C GLY A 230 -5.71 3.42 5.46
N HIS A 231 -6.57 3.34 6.46
CA HIS A 231 -6.30 2.70 7.75
C HIS A 231 -7.60 2.20 8.42
N ASN A 232 -7.47 1.53 9.56
CA ASN A 232 -8.55 0.89 10.30
C ASN A 232 -9.73 1.79 10.69
N ALA A 233 -9.58 3.11 10.68
CA ALA A 233 -10.67 4.05 11.00
C ALA A 233 -11.26 4.75 9.76
N ASN A 234 -10.73 4.51 8.55
CA ASN A 234 -11.39 4.92 7.31
C ASN A 234 -12.61 4.04 7.05
N LEU A 235 -13.59 4.60 6.35
CA LEU A 235 -14.67 3.81 5.77
C LEU A 235 -14.11 2.95 4.62
N LEU A 236 -14.71 1.80 4.40
CA LEU A 236 -14.41 0.97 3.23
C LEU A 236 -14.61 1.75 1.91
N ALA A 237 -15.65 2.60 1.86
CA ALA A 237 -15.91 3.47 0.71
C ALA A 237 -14.80 4.50 0.49
N ASP A 238 -14.19 5.05 1.55
CA ASP A 238 -13.05 5.98 1.42
C ASP A 238 -11.87 5.28 0.72
N ALA A 239 -11.54 4.06 1.13
CA ALA A 239 -10.47 3.26 0.52
C ALA A 239 -10.81 2.85 -0.92
N ALA A 240 -12.05 2.44 -1.18
CA ALA A 240 -12.52 2.08 -2.52
C ALA A 240 -12.41 3.26 -3.50
N ASN A 241 -12.69 4.48 -3.05
CA ASN A 241 -12.58 5.69 -3.87
C ASN A 241 -11.13 6.05 -4.24
N THR A 242 -10.12 5.51 -3.56
CA THR A 242 -8.70 5.72 -3.88
C THR A 242 -8.23 4.82 -5.03
N VAL A 243 -8.85 3.65 -5.19
CA VAL A 243 -8.40 2.61 -6.14
C VAL A 243 -8.28 3.10 -7.59
N PRO A 244 -9.22 3.85 -8.19
CA PRO A 244 -9.10 4.31 -9.57
C PRO A 244 -7.86 5.18 -9.81
N TYR A 245 -7.50 6.00 -8.83
CA TYR A 245 -6.33 6.88 -8.92
C TYR A 245 -5.02 6.09 -8.79
N PHE A 246 -4.98 5.08 -7.94
CA PHE A 246 -3.83 4.17 -7.84
C PHE A 246 -3.66 3.38 -9.13
N ALA A 247 -4.73 2.81 -9.69
CA ALA A 247 -4.68 2.08 -10.96
C ALA A 247 -4.22 2.98 -12.12
N ALA A 248 -4.75 4.22 -12.20
CA ALA A 248 -4.33 5.19 -13.20
C ALA A 248 -2.85 5.61 -13.05
N ALA A 249 -2.37 5.78 -11.82
CA ALA A 249 -0.96 6.06 -11.55
C ALA A 249 -0.07 4.91 -11.99
N LEU A 250 -0.45 3.64 -11.73
CA LEU A 250 0.29 2.47 -12.20
C LEU A 250 0.31 2.40 -13.74
N LYS A 251 -0.82 2.64 -14.42
CA LYS A 251 -0.85 2.71 -15.89
C LYS A 251 0.06 3.80 -16.44
N ALA A 252 0.13 4.95 -15.76
CA ALA A 252 0.97 6.07 -16.21
C ALA A 252 2.49 5.79 -16.11
N VAL A 253 2.92 4.87 -15.26
CA VAL A 253 4.33 4.48 -15.11
C VAL A 253 4.68 3.19 -15.85
N CYS A 254 3.69 2.39 -16.27
CA CYS A 254 3.88 1.19 -17.06
C CYS A 254 3.48 1.48 -18.52
N VAL A 255 4.46 1.44 -19.42
CA VAL A 255 4.26 1.69 -20.85
C VAL A 255 4.24 0.36 -21.57
N PHE A 256 3.14 0.07 -22.26
CA PHE A 256 2.93 -1.13 -23.05
C PHE A 256 1.84 -0.90 -24.09
N ASP A 257 1.90 -1.64 -25.18
CA ASP A 257 0.84 -1.67 -26.19
C ASP A 257 -0.32 -2.53 -25.67
N GLY A 258 -1.51 -1.94 -25.56
CA GLY A 258 -2.72 -2.59 -25.05
C GLY A 258 -3.81 -2.66 -26.11
#